data_f76640c4582d7a6e8c3678ac9b6b3c32
#
_entry.id   f76640c4582d7a6e8c3678ac9b6b3c32
#
_cell.length_a   1.000
_cell.length_b   1.000
_cell.length_c   1.000
_cell.angle_alpha   90.00
_cell.angle_beta   90.00
_cell.angle_gamma   90.00
#
_symmetry.space_group_name_H-M   'P 1'
#
loop_
_entity.id
_entity.type
_entity.pdbx_description
1 polymer ?
#
loop_
_entity_poly.entity_id
_entity_poly.type
_entity_poly.pdbx_seq_one_letter_code
_entity_poly.pdbx_strand_id
1 'polypeptide(L)'
;MLFQILLFFLPWSFRRRLLVWRYGWEIDPSARIGKSILLPRKLRMGPKSRIHTGVICKGIDRLEMGEDSGIAALTYITGFPTTDKRWYRHIPDRRCELVLGRSAGITSRHFVDCNGGVYIGDFTTVAGIRTQILTHSIDVYKNRQDAKPVKIGKYCFLGTGSILLPGCALPDYSILGAGAVLTKAYEKAGCLYAGSPAKEVKSLDVDSVPYFKREKHVVD
;
A
#
# COMPACT_ATOMS: atom_id res chain seq x y z
N MET A 1 -5.94 12.97 -16.37
CA MET A 1 -4.58 12.57 -16.74
C MET A 1 -3.79 13.68 -17.40
N LEU A 2 -4.23 14.19 -18.55
CA LEU A 2 -3.54 15.30 -19.27
C LEU A 2 -3.23 16.50 -18.37
N PHE A 3 -4.21 16.96 -17.57
CA PHE A 3 -4.02 18.06 -16.62
C PHE A 3 -2.83 17.85 -15.68
N GLN A 4 -2.66 16.66 -15.13
CA GLN A 4 -1.52 16.37 -14.22
C GLN A 4 -0.18 16.38 -14.95
N ILE A 5 -0.14 15.92 -16.21
CA ILE A 5 1.07 15.94 -17.03
C ILE A 5 1.51 17.39 -17.29
N LEU A 6 0.58 18.27 -17.63
CA LEU A 6 0.87 19.69 -17.82
C LEU A 6 1.42 20.35 -16.56
N LEU A 7 0.96 19.90 -15.37
CA LEU A 7 1.47 20.42 -14.11
C LEU A 7 2.91 19.98 -13.78
N PHE A 8 3.49 18.99 -14.48
CA PHE A 8 4.85 18.50 -14.16
C PHE A 8 5.95 19.54 -14.35
N PHE A 9 5.67 20.59 -15.13
CA PHE A 9 6.60 21.69 -15.37
C PHE A 9 6.50 22.81 -14.34
N LEU A 10 5.53 22.75 -13.43
CA LEU A 10 5.34 23.76 -12.39
C LEU A 10 6.08 23.42 -11.11
N PRO A 11 6.57 24.42 -10.35
CA PRO A 11 7.06 24.24 -9.00
C PRO A 11 6.02 23.56 -8.10
N TRP A 12 6.47 22.76 -7.14
CA TRP A 12 5.57 21.95 -6.31
C TRP A 12 4.51 22.76 -5.56
N SER A 13 4.83 23.93 -5.06
CA SER A 13 3.91 24.78 -4.32
C SER A 13 2.67 25.18 -5.15
N PHE A 14 2.88 25.54 -6.42
CA PHE A 14 1.79 25.85 -7.34
C PHE A 14 1.03 24.59 -7.74
N ARG A 15 1.77 23.54 -8.07
CA ARG A 15 1.19 22.27 -8.46
C ARG A 15 0.28 21.69 -7.35
N ARG A 16 0.72 21.74 -6.09
CA ARG A 16 -0.10 21.30 -4.95
C ARG A 16 -1.41 22.08 -4.87
N ARG A 17 -1.37 23.41 -4.95
CA ARG A 17 -2.58 24.25 -4.89
C ARG A 17 -3.57 23.89 -6.01
N LEU A 18 -3.09 23.69 -7.24
CA LEU A 18 -3.91 23.30 -8.37
C LEU A 18 -4.52 21.91 -8.22
N LEU A 19 -3.77 20.94 -7.68
CA LEU A 19 -4.28 19.59 -7.39
C LEU A 19 -5.36 19.63 -6.32
N VAL A 20 -5.13 20.35 -5.23
CA VAL A 20 -6.13 20.54 -4.14
C VAL A 20 -7.39 21.20 -4.70
N TRP A 21 -7.26 22.30 -5.45
CA TRP A 21 -8.39 22.99 -6.04
C TRP A 21 -9.18 22.12 -7.03
N ARG A 22 -8.48 21.39 -7.90
CA ARG A 22 -9.12 20.63 -8.99
C ARG A 22 -9.78 19.34 -8.53
N TYR A 23 -9.22 18.68 -7.52
CA TYR A 23 -9.65 17.36 -7.09
C TYR A 23 -10.24 17.32 -5.67
N GLY A 24 -10.15 18.39 -4.91
CA GLY A 24 -10.57 18.42 -3.50
C GLY A 24 -9.70 17.54 -2.59
N TRP A 25 -8.46 17.30 -2.98
CA TRP A 25 -7.56 16.44 -2.21
C TRP A 25 -7.01 17.16 -0.97
N GLU A 26 -6.79 16.40 0.09
CA GLU A 26 -6.17 16.86 1.33
C GLU A 26 -4.67 16.56 1.29
N ILE A 27 -3.86 17.55 0.94
CA ILE A 27 -2.40 17.40 0.84
C ILE A 27 -1.74 18.37 1.80
N ASP A 28 -1.09 17.83 2.84
CA ASP A 28 -0.34 18.65 3.80
C ASP A 28 0.71 19.52 3.09
N PRO A 29 0.95 20.77 3.54
CA PRO A 29 1.96 21.65 2.94
C PRO A 29 3.37 21.07 2.86
N SER A 30 3.74 20.23 3.82
CA SER A 30 5.06 19.55 3.86
C SER A 30 5.13 18.28 3.00
N ALA A 31 3.98 17.74 2.58
CA ALA A 31 3.93 16.56 1.72
C ALA A 31 4.41 16.86 0.30
N ARG A 32 4.87 15.84 -0.42
CA ARG A 32 5.42 15.96 -1.78
C ARG A 32 4.90 14.87 -2.70
N ILE A 33 4.57 15.24 -3.95
CA ILE A 33 4.26 14.30 -5.04
C ILE A 33 5.24 14.57 -6.17
N GLY A 34 5.98 13.55 -6.57
CA GLY A 34 6.85 13.55 -7.76
C GLY A 34 6.06 13.62 -9.08
N LYS A 35 6.70 13.48 -10.22
CA LYS A 35 6.05 13.41 -11.53
C LYS A 35 5.33 12.07 -11.67
N SER A 36 4.07 12.00 -11.19
CA SER A 36 3.26 10.78 -11.07
C SER A 36 1.82 11.04 -11.48
N ILE A 37 1.13 10.02 -11.95
CA ILE A 37 -0.27 10.07 -12.36
C ILE A 37 -1.13 9.46 -11.27
N LEU A 38 -1.88 10.29 -10.58
CA LEU A 38 -2.71 9.89 -9.47
C LEU A 38 -4.18 10.18 -9.79
N LEU A 39 -5.01 9.16 -9.77
CA LEU A 39 -6.43 9.24 -10.08
C LEU A 39 -7.31 8.56 -9.01
N PRO A 40 -6.96 8.61 -7.70
CA PRO A 40 -7.89 8.19 -6.67
C PRO A 40 -9.03 9.21 -6.57
N ARG A 41 -10.21 8.77 -6.16
CA ARG A 41 -11.34 9.68 -5.93
C ARG A 41 -11.08 10.60 -4.73
N LYS A 42 -10.46 10.07 -3.67
CA LYS A 42 -10.03 10.81 -2.49
C LYS A 42 -8.56 10.56 -2.25
N LEU A 43 -7.81 11.62 -2.00
CA LEU A 43 -6.41 11.54 -1.58
C LEU A 43 -6.24 12.34 -0.29
N ARG A 44 -5.68 11.71 0.72
CA ARG A 44 -5.22 12.36 1.94
C ARG A 44 -3.74 12.06 2.15
N MET A 45 -2.94 13.09 2.28
CA MET A 45 -1.51 13.00 2.54
C MET A 45 -1.17 13.76 3.81
N GLY A 46 -0.73 13.03 4.82
CA GLY A 46 -0.27 13.57 6.10
C GLY A 46 1.06 14.32 5.98
N PRO A 47 1.50 14.97 7.08
CA PRO A 47 2.76 15.72 7.12
C PRO A 47 3.95 14.91 6.65
N LYS A 48 4.85 15.54 5.89
CA LYS A 48 6.10 14.96 5.37
C LYS A 48 5.95 13.72 4.48
N SER A 49 4.71 13.25 4.21
CA SER A 49 4.49 12.09 3.34
C SER A 49 4.94 12.36 1.91
N ARG A 50 5.35 11.30 1.19
CA ARG A 50 5.96 11.44 -0.15
C ARG A 50 5.47 10.39 -1.12
N ILE A 51 5.12 10.83 -2.32
CA ILE A 51 4.94 9.97 -3.50
C ILE A 51 6.04 10.34 -4.50
N HIS A 52 6.90 9.39 -4.82
CA HIS A 52 8.02 9.61 -5.76
C HIS A 52 7.56 9.65 -7.22
N THR A 53 8.50 9.86 -8.13
CA THR A 53 8.24 9.96 -9.58
C THR A 53 7.86 8.61 -10.18
N GLY A 54 6.95 8.63 -11.17
CA GLY A 54 6.56 7.44 -11.95
C GLY A 54 5.55 6.53 -11.25
N VAL A 55 4.99 6.94 -10.12
CA VAL A 55 3.89 6.20 -9.50
C VAL A 55 2.62 6.39 -10.32
N ILE A 56 1.94 5.30 -10.63
CA ILE A 56 0.63 5.30 -11.28
C ILE A 56 -0.39 4.74 -10.28
N CYS A 57 -1.38 5.54 -9.94
CA CYS A 57 -2.48 5.15 -9.08
C CYS A 57 -3.81 5.42 -9.79
N LYS A 58 -4.59 4.38 -10.07
CA LYS A 58 -5.86 4.52 -10.78
C LYS A 58 -6.95 3.58 -10.27
N GLY A 59 -8.21 4.00 -10.41
CA GLY A 59 -9.37 3.15 -10.17
C GLY A 59 -9.63 2.82 -8.70
N ILE A 60 -9.03 3.54 -7.76
CA ILE A 60 -9.30 3.36 -6.33
C ILE A 60 -10.13 4.52 -5.77
N ASP A 61 -10.94 4.23 -4.76
CA ASP A 61 -11.77 5.25 -4.12
C ASP A 61 -10.94 6.15 -3.20
N ARG A 62 -9.99 5.58 -2.46
CA ARG A 62 -9.20 6.34 -1.48
C ARG A 62 -7.73 5.91 -1.47
N LEU A 63 -6.85 6.91 -1.47
CA LEU A 63 -5.45 6.77 -1.09
C LEU A 63 -5.22 7.61 0.17
N GLU A 64 -4.84 6.98 1.27
CA GLU A 64 -4.51 7.67 2.51
C GLU A 64 -3.09 7.35 2.94
N MET A 65 -2.36 8.40 3.27
CA MET A 65 -0.95 8.30 3.67
C MET A 65 -0.77 9.02 5.01
N GLY A 66 -0.32 8.27 6.01
CA GLY A 66 0.03 8.81 7.32
C GLY A 66 1.23 9.76 7.27
N GLU A 67 1.52 10.40 8.39
CA GLU A 67 2.71 11.24 8.55
C GLU A 67 3.97 10.46 8.17
N ASP A 68 4.89 11.13 7.45
CA ASP A 68 6.22 10.62 7.08
C ASP A 68 6.18 9.28 6.30
N SER A 69 5.02 8.91 5.72
CA SER A 69 4.90 7.70 4.91
C SER A 69 5.34 7.94 3.47
N GLY A 70 5.68 6.86 2.77
CA GLY A 70 6.25 6.97 1.43
C GLY A 70 5.81 5.89 0.43
N ILE A 71 5.61 6.30 -0.83
CA ILE A 71 5.48 5.40 -1.98
C ILE A 71 6.56 5.77 -2.96
N ALA A 72 7.54 4.86 -3.14
CA ALA A 72 8.68 5.12 -4.00
C ALA A 72 8.37 4.88 -5.48
N ALA A 73 9.36 5.15 -6.32
CA ALA A 73 9.21 5.30 -7.76
C ALA A 73 8.67 4.05 -8.48
N LEU A 74 7.95 4.27 -9.58
CA LEU A 74 7.51 3.23 -10.51
C LEU A 74 6.59 2.16 -9.89
N THR A 75 5.95 2.46 -8.77
CA THR A 75 4.94 1.60 -8.15
C THR A 75 3.60 1.78 -8.85
N TYR A 76 2.92 0.67 -9.13
CA TYR A 76 1.62 0.65 -9.79
C TYR A 76 0.52 0.24 -8.81
N ILE A 77 -0.47 1.11 -8.64
CA ILE A 77 -1.60 0.94 -7.72
C ILE A 77 -2.89 0.96 -8.55
N THR A 78 -3.72 -0.06 -8.40
CA THR A 78 -4.93 -0.18 -9.23
C THR A 78 -6.10 -0.78 -8.45
N GLY A 79 -7.31 -0.60 -8.99
CA GLY A 79 -8.53 -1.19 -8.50
C GLY A 79 -9.72 -0.83 -9.39
N PHE A 80 -10.89 -1.33 -9.02
CA PHE A 80 -12.17 -0.92 -9.58
C PHE A 80 -12.97 -0.19 -8.50
N PRO A 81 -13.31 1.10 -8.68
CA PRO A 81 -13.97 1.89 -7.63
C PRO A 81 -15.31 1.27 -7.24
N THR A 82 -15.73 1.44 -6.00
CA THR A 82 -16.99 0.87 -5.49
C THR A 82 -18.24 1.46 -6.15
N THR A 83 -18.07 2.57 -6.86
CA THR A 83 -19.13 3.15 -7.71
C THR A 83 -19.34 2.43 -9.02
N ASP A 84 -18.38 1.62 -9.47
CA ASP A 84 -18.56 0.77 -10.65
C ASP A 84 -19.36 -0.46 -10.29
N LYS A 85 -20.66 -0.40 -10.54
CA LYS A 85 -21.61 -1.48 -10.20
C LYS A 85 -21.56 -2.69 -11.13
N ARG A 86 -20.65 -2.74 -12.10
CA ARG A 86 -20.43 -3.93 -12.93
C ARG A 86 -19.74 -5.06 -12.18
N TRP A 87 -18.91 -4.71 -11.19
CA TRP A 87 -18.06 -5.62 -10.44
C TRP A 87 -18.44 -5.71 -8.96
N TYR A 88 -18.21 -6.86 -8.34
CA TYR A 88 -18.31 -7.08 -6.89
C TYR A 88 -19.66 -6.71 -6.25
N ARG A 89 -20.79 -6.83 -6.98
CA ARG A 89 -22.14 -6.48 -6.46
C ARG A 89 -22.52 -7.25 -5.20
N HIS A 90 -21.97 -8.45 -5.04
CA HIS A 90 -22.22 -9.34 -3.90
C HIS A 90 -21.37 -9.02 -2.68
N ILE A 91 -20.51 -8.01 -2.75
CA ILE A 91 -19.66 -7.55 -1.64
C ILE A 91 -19.98 -6.07 -1.38
N PRO A 92 -21.12 -5.77 -0.71
CA PRO A 92 -21.60 -4.39 -0.55
C PRO A 92 -20.62 -3.53 0.28
N ASP A 93 -19.95 -4.13 1.26
CA ASP A 93 -19.03 -3.43 2.18
C ASP A 93 -17.58 -3.38 1.66
N ARG A 94 -17.37 -3.75 0.41
CA ARG A 94 -16.04 -3.71 -0.22
C ARG A 94 -15.44 -2.31 -0.14
N ARG A 95 -14.15 -2.26 0.21
CA ARG A 95 -13.35 -1.04 0.20
C ARG A 95 -12.32 -1.14 -0.92
N CYS A 96 -12.28 -0.17 -1.80
CA CYS A 96 -11.27 -0.08 -2.86
C CYS A 96 -10.29 1.04 -2.49
N GLU A 97 -9.35 0.73 -1.60
CA GLU A 97 -8.51 1.76 -0.99
C GLU A 97 -7.12 1.23 -0.62
N LEU A 98 -6.16 2.16 -0.54
CA LEU A 98 -4.83 1.94 0.03
C LEU A 98 -4.64 2.90 1.20
N VAL A 99 -4.33 2.35 2.36
CA VAL A 99 -4.06 3.10 3.59
C VAL A 99 -2.67 2.74 4.11
N LEU A 100 -1.81 3.74 4.23
CA LEU A 100 -0.49 3.64 4.86
C LEU A 100 -0.49 4.36 6.20
N GLY A 101 -0.01 3.69 7.23
CA GLY A 101 0.23 4.27 8.55
C GLY A 101 1.40 5.24 8.57
N ARG A 102 1.69 5.77 9.76
CA ARG A 102 2.82 6.67 10.01
C ARG A 102 4.15 5.99 9.69
N SER A 103 5.05 6.69 9.02
CA SER A 103 6.37 6.18 8.63
C SER A 103 6.35 4.81 7.91
N ALA A 104 5.21 4.45 7.31
CA ALA A 104 5.10 3.26 6.48
C ALA A 104 5.66 3.55 5.08
N GLY A 105 6.36 2.58 4.51
CA GLY A 105 7.03 2.73 3.21
C GLY A 105 6.74 1.59 2.23
N ILE A 106 6.41 1.94 1.00
CA ILE A 106 6.45 1.05 -0.15
C ILE A 106 7.63 1.48 -1.01
N THR A 107 8.64 0.63 -1.16
CA THR A 107 9.79 0.92 -2.00
C THR A 107 9.43 0.88 -3.50
N SER A 108 10.39 0.84 -4.40
CA SER A 108 10.13 1.04 -5.83
C SER A 108 9.63 -0.22 -6.55
N ARG A 109 8.85 -0.03 -7.64
CA ARG A 109 8.48 -1.09 -8.60
C ARG A 109 7.67 -2.23 -7.99
N HIS A 110 6.70 -1.90 -7.16
CA HIS A 110 5.72 -2.84 -6.64
C HIS A 110 4.39 -2.76 -7.39
N PHE A 111 3.60 -3.83 -7.30
CA PHE A 111 2.23 -3.88 -7.81
C PHE A 111 1.26 -4.02 -6.63
N VAL A 112 0.29 -3.10 -6.55
CA VAL A 112 -0.69 -3.07 -5.46
C VAL A 112 -2.10 -3.04 -6.07
N ASP A 113 -2.79 -4.16 -5.96
CA ASP A 113 -4.21 -4.24 -6.27
C ASP A 113 -5.03 -3.97 -5.01
N CYS A 114 -5.92 -2.98 -5.11
CA CYS A 114 -6.68 -2.47 -3.98
C CYS A 114 -8.18 -2.83 -4.05
N ASN A 115 -8.59 -3.79 -4.88
CA ASN A 115 -10.01 -4.11 -5.04
C ASN A 115 -10.72 -4.48 -3.74
N GLY A 116 -10.04 -5.15 -2.80
CA GLY A 116 -10.55 -5.51 -1.48
C GLY A 116 -10.05 -4.62 -0.33
N GLY A 117 -9.21 -3.64 -0.65
CA GLY A 117 -8.54 -2.79 0.34
C GLY A 117 -7.19 -3.33 0.81
N VAL A 118 -6.21 -2.43 0.91
CA VAL A 118 -4.86 -2.71 1.43
C VAL A 118 -4.57 -1.79 2.59
N TYR A 119 -4.20 -2.37 3.73
CA TYR A 119 -3.91 -1.65 4.97
C TYR A 119 -2.51 -2.01 5.43
N ILE A 120 -1.65 -1.00 5.54
CA ILE A 120 -0.25 -1.13 5.95
C ILE A 120 -0.07 -0.31 7.23
N GLY A 121 0.28 -1.00 8.32
CA GLY A 121 0.46 -0.40 9.63
C GLY A 121 1.69 0.49 9.74
N ASP A 122 1.77 1.23 10.85
CA ASP A 122 2.85 2.16 11.14
C ASP A 122 4.22 1.49 11.09
N PHE A 123 5.22 2.22 10.63
CA PHE A 123 6.61 1.77 10.57
C PHE A 123 6.85 0.47 9.77
N THR A 124 5.92 0.07 8.93
CA THR A 124 6.06 -1.11 8.06
C THR A 124 6.76 -0.76 6.77
N THR A 125 7.66 -1.62 6.33
CA THR A 125 8.40 -1.45 5.07
C THR A 125 8.11 -2.60 4.10
N VAL A 126 7.51 -2.28 2.96
CA VAL A 126 7.48 -3.16 1.79
C VAL A 126 8.77 -2.93 1.02
N ALA A 127 9.75 -3.82 1.22
CA ALA A 127 11.12 -3.62 0.80
C ALA A 127 11.45 -4.26 -0.56
N GLY A 128 12.56 -3.82 -1.14
CA GLY A 128 13.07 -4.33 -2.40
C GLY A 128 12.23 -3.91 -3.60
N ILE A 129 11.90 -4.87 -4.46
CA ILE A 129 11.14 -4.66 -5.71
C ILE A 129 10.21 -5.84 -5.97
N ARG A 130 9.22 -5.66 -6.86
CA ARG A 130 8.34 -6.71 -7.41
C ARG A 130 7.47 -7.43 -6.39
N THR A 131 7.27 -6.89 -5.19
CA THR A 131 6.22 -7.40 -4.31
C THR A 131 4.87 -7.16 -4.95
N GLN A 132 3.99 -8.17 -4.90
CA GLN A 132 2.62 -8.10 -5.39
C GLN A 132 1.66 -8.21 -4.21
N ILE A 133 0.82 -7.20 -4.03
CA ILE A 133 -0.27 -7.23 -3.06
C ILE A 133 -1.56 -7.38 -3.86
N LEU A 134 -2.21 -8.52 -3.73
CA LEU A 134 -3.39 -8.87 -4.51
C LEU A 134 -4.59 -9.00 -3.57
N THR A 135 -5.65 -8.24 -3.83
CA THR A 135 -6.85 -8.23 -2.99
C THR A 135 -8.07 -8.81 -3.69
N HIS A 136 -7.93 -9.22 -4.96
CA HIS A 136 -9.00 -9.87 -5.71
C HIS A 136 -8.55 -11.18 -6.33
N SER A 137 -9.52 -12.02 -6.63
CA SER A 137 -9.38 -13.29 -7.35
C SER A 137 -10.67 -13.65 -8.06
N ILE A 138 -10.66 -14.77 -8.77
CA ILE A 138 -11.86 -15.37 -9.34
C ILE A 138 -12.27 -16.56 -8.46
N ASP A 139 -13.51 -16.54 -7.95
CA ASP A 139 -14.16 -17.71 -7.38
C ASP A 139 -14.58 -18.62 -8.54
N VAL A 140 -13.78 -19.64 -8.83
CA VAL A 140 -13.98 -20.53 -9.97
C VAL A 140 -15.24 -21.38 -9.85
N TYR A 141 -15.70 -21.66 -8.64
CA TYR A 141 -16.91 -22.42 -8.39
C TYR A 141 -18.18 -21.61 -8.67
N LYS A 142 -18.12 -20.30 -8.48
CA LYS A 142 -19.23 -19.38 -8.69
C LYS A 142 -19.09 -18.55 -9.95
N ASN A 143 -18.00 -18.76 -10.71
CA ASN A 143 -17.64 -18.00 -11.91
C ASN A 143 -17.82 -16.49 -11.74
N ARG A 144 -17.24 -15.94 -10.65
CA ARG A 144 -17.35 -14.50 -10.34
C ARG A 144 -16.10 -13.95 -9.67
N GLN A 145 -15.90 -12.66 -9.82
CA GLN A 145 -14.85 -11.93 -9.11
C GLN A 145 -15.12 -11.98 -7.60
N ASP A 146 -14.09 -12.18 -6.79
CA ASP A 146 -14.12 -12.06 -5.35
C ASP A 146 -13.01 -11.09 -4.88
N ALA A 147 -13.22 -10.44 -3.74
CA ALA A 147 -12.24 -9.51 -3.19
C ALA A 147 -12.25 -9.56 -1.66
N LYS A 148 -11.04 -9.63 -1.08
CA LYS A 148 -10.84 -9.62 0.36
C LYS A 148 -9.68 -8.71 0.73
N PRO A 149 -9.74 -8.02 1.88
CA PRO A 149 -8.67 -7.11 2.29
C PRO A 149 -7.35 -7.85 2.55
N VAL A 150 -6.26 -7.16 2.28
CA VAL A 150 -4.92 -7.53 2.75
C VAL A 150 -4.54 -6.58 3.89
N LYS A 151 -4.14 -7.14 5.03
CA LYS A 151 -3.75 -6.38 6.21
C LYS A 151 -2.31 -6.70 6.60
N ILE A 152 -1.51 -5.68 6.77
CA ILE A 152 -0.12 -5.77 7.21
C ILE A 152 -0.01 -4.93 8.47
N GLY A 153 0.41 -5.55 9.56
CA GLY A 153 0.54 -4.92 10.86
C GLY A 153 1.60 -3.83 10.90
N LYS A 154 1.82 -3.29 12.08
CA LYS A 154 2.87 -2.29 12.34
C LYS A 154 4.24 -2.97 12.49
N TYR A 155 5.28 -2.19 12.18
CA TYR A 155 6.67 -2.65 12.28
C TYR A 155 6.97 -3.94 11.49
N CYS A 156 6.22 -4.21 10.43
CA CYS A 156 6.50 -5.35 9.56
C CYS A 156 7.59 -5.03 8.53
N PHE A 157 8.34 -6.06 8.14
CA PHE A 157 9.28 -5.99 7.04
C PHE A 157 8.92 -7.06 6.00
N LEU A 158 8.67 -6.63 4.76
CA LEU A 158 8.37 -7.51 3.65
C LEU A 158 9.57 -7.57 2.71
N GLY A 159 10.12 -8.77 2.54
CA GLY A 159 11.23 -9.02 1.62
C GLY A 159 10.83 -8.88 0.15
N THR A 160 11.82 -8.60 -0.69
CA THR A 160 11.64 -8.42 -2.14
C THR A 160 10.89 -9.57 -2.79
N GLY A 161 10.04 -9.27 -3.79
CA GLY A 161 9.35 -10.28 -4.58
C GLY A 161 8.32 -11.12 -3.84
N SER A 162 7.92 -10.74 -2.63
CA SER A 162 6.86 -11.44 -1.90
C SER A 162 5.50 -11.24 -2.57
N ILE A 163 4.60 -12.21 -2.39
CA ILE A 163 3.23 -12.18 -2.93
C ILE A 163 2.25 -12.31 -1.78
N LEU A 164 1.31 -11.38 -1.68
CA LEU A 164 0.25 -11.40 -0.69
C LEU A 164 -1.08 -11.64 -1.38
N LEU A 165 -1.78 -12.72 -1.00
CA LEU A 165 -3.04 -13.13 -1.63
C LEU A 165 -4.27 -12.56 -0.91
N PRO A 166 -5.45 -12.53 -1.56
CA PRO A 166 -6.66 -11.95 -0.98
C PRO A 166 -7.04 -12.56 0.37
N GLY A 167 -7.29 -11.70 1.36
CA GLY A 167 -7.69 -12.12 2.71
C GLY A 167 -6.53 -12.50 3.63
N CYS A 168 -5.28 -12.38 3.18
CA CYS A 168 -4.15 -12.63 4.07
C CYS A 168 -3.90 -11.48 5.05
N ALA A 169 -3.28 -11.81 6.16
CA ALA A 169 -2.79 -10.84 7.13
C ALA A 169 -1.40 -11.23 7.66
N LEU A 170 -0.52 -10.25 7.73
CA LEU A 170 0.77 -10.34 8.41
C LEU A 170 0.65 -9.57 9.74
N PRO A 171 0.77 -10.22 10.90
CA PRO A 171 0.61 -9.57 12.19
C PRO A 171 1.78 -8.64 12.53
N ASP A 172 1.59 -7.80 13.54
CA ASP A 172 2.57 -6.82 14.00
C ASP A 172 3.96 -7.43 14.23
N TYR A 173 5.01 -6.64 14.08
CA TYR A 173 6.39 -7.01 14.35
C TYR A 173 6.88 -8.26 13.60
N SER A 174 6.31 -8.53 12.43
CA SER A 174 6.60 -9.75 11.69
C SER A 174 7.40 -9.46 10.42
N ILE A 175 8.18 -10.44 10.02
CA ILE A 175 8.96 -10.42 8.78
C ILE A 175 8.35 -11.41 7.80
N LEU A 176 8.09 -10.96 6.58
CA LEU A 176 7.79 -11.84 5.44
C LEU A 176 9.06 -11.98 4.60
N GLY A 177 9.58 -13.20 4.49
CA GLY A 177 10.80 -13.50 3.74
C GLY A 177 10.70 -13.13 2.25
N ALA A 178 11.84 -12.86 1.62
CA ALA A 178 11.89 -12.61 0.18
C ALA A 178 11.31 -13.79 -0.62
N GLY A 179 10.54 -13.49 -1.67
CA GLY A 179 9.87 -14.49 -2.51
C GLY A 179 8.78 -15.31 -1.81
N ALA A 180 8.44 -15.00 -0.57
CA ALA A 180 7.40 -15.72 0.15
C ALA A 180 6.00 -15.43 -0.39
N VAL A 181 5.09 -16.42 -0.34
CA VAL A 181 3.69 -16.30 -0.75
C VAL A 181 2.78 -16.39 0.47
N LEU A 182 2.27 -15.25 0.94
CA LEU A 182 1.34 -15.17 2.06
C LEU A 182 -0.09 -15.48 1.59
N THR A 183 -0.62 -16.63 1.98
CA THR A 183 -1.88 -17.18 1.44
C THR A 183 -3.05 -17.07 2.40
N LYS A 184 -2.82 -16.76 3.67
CA LYS A 184 -3.85 -16.69 4.72
C LYS A 184 -3.50 -15.65 5.77
N ALA A 185 -4.46 -15.33 6.63
CA ALA A 185 -4.22 -14.52 7.81
C ALA A 185 -3.44 -15.33 8.86
N TYR A 186 -2.40 -14.71 9.42
CA TYR A 186 -1.69 -15.19 10.61
C TYR A 186 -2.02 -14.28 11.80
N GLU A 187 -1.99 -14.82 13.01
CA GLU A 187 -2.33 -14.11 14.25
C GLU A 187 -1.11 -13.91 15.16
N LYS A 188 -0.12 -14.82 15.09
CA LYS A 188 1.06 -14.76 15.95
C LYS A 188 2.00 -13.65 15.50
N ALA A 189 2.08 -12.58 16.29
CA ALA A 189 3.00 -11.47 16.08
C ALA A 189 4.46 -11.84 16.38
N GLY A 190 5.40 -11.00 15.95
CA GLY A 190 6.82 -11.19 16.26
C GLY A 190 7.42 -12.46 15.64
N CYS A 191 7.05 -12.77 14.39
CA CYS A 191 7.53 -13.99 13.72
C CYS A 191 8.14 -13.70 12.35
N LEU A 192 9.07 -14.56 11.95
CA LEU A 192 9.49 -14.70 10.56
C LEU A 192 8.59 -15.70 9.86
N TYR A 193 7.92 -15.28 8.81
CA TYR A 193 7.16 -16.12 7.88
C TYR A 193 7.89 -16.20 6.55
N ALA A 194 8.08 -17.38 6.00
CA ALA A 194 8.78 -17.56 4.72
C ALA A 194 8.29 -18.79 3.96
N GLY A 195 8.62 -18.86 2.67
CA GLY A 195 8.29 -19.97 1.78
C GLY A 195 7.05 -19.74 0.92
N SER A 196 6.70 -20.71 0.08
CA SER A 196 5.53 -20.73 -0.80
C SER A 196 4.80 -22.07 -0.66
N PRO A 197 3.66 -22.12 0.07
CA PRO A 197 3.08 -21.05 0.88
C PRO A 197 3.94 -20.67 2.07
N ALA A 198 3.83 -19.42 2.52
CA ALA A 198 4.55 -18.94 3.70
C ALA A 198 4.10 -19.71 4.95
N LYS A 199 5.07 -20.05 5.80
CA LYS A 199 4.85 -20.70 7.11
C LYS A 199 5.69 -19.98 8.16
N GLU A 200 5.31 -20.11 9.42
CA GLU A 200 6.14 -19.65 10.53
C GLU A 200 7.48 -20.42 10.52
N VAL A 201 8.58 -19.68 10.53
CA VAL A 201 9.95 -20.23 10.55
C VAL A 201 10.52 -20.13 11.96
N LYS A 202 10.38 -18.96 12.59
CA LYS A 202 10.85 -18.72 13.97
C LYS A 202 10.16 -17.51 14.58
N SER A 203 10.06 -17.51 15.90
CA SER A 203 9.70 -16.32 16.68
C SER A 203 10.89 -15.36 16.75
N LEU A 204 10.61 -14.08 16.83
CA LEU A 204 11.58 -12.99 16.95
C LEU A 204 11.49 -12.40 18.36
N ASP A 205 12.61 -12.10 18.94
CA ASP A 205 12.64 -11.31 20.17
C ASP A 205 12.42 -9.83 19.81
N VAL A 206 11.15 -9.40 19.91
CA VAL A 206 10.72 -8.07 19.51
C VAL A 206 11.47 -6.98 20.28
N ASP A 207 11.81 -7.25 21.54
CA ASP A 207 12.48 -6.29 22.42
C ASP A 207 13.97 -6.14 22.11
N SER A 208 14.59 -7.10 21.46
CA SER A 208 16.01 -7.05 21.09
C SER A 208 16.25 -6.49 19.69
N VAL A 209 15.23 -6.42 18.81
CA VAL A 209 15.38 -6.04 17.41
C VAL A 209 15.25 -4.51 17.23
N PRO A 210 16.31 -3.79 16.87
CA PRO A 210 16.28 -2.32 16.72
C PRO A 210 15.25 -1.84 15.67
N TYR A 211 15.02 -2.62 14.62
CA TYR A 211 14.02 -2.32 13.60
C TYR A 211 12.62 -2.11 14.19
N PHE A 212 12.24 -2.82 15.23
CA PHE A 212 10.94 -2.74 15.88
C PHE A 212 10.79 -1.59 16.89
N LYS A 213 11.89 -0.88 17.18
CA LYS A 213 11.92 0.24 18.13
C LYS A 213 12.13 1.61 17.48
N ARG A 214 12.24 1.65 16.16
CA ARG A 214 12.52 2.89 15.45
C ARG A 214 11.34 3.87 15.53
N GLU A 215 11.65 5.13 15.62
CA GLU A 215 10.68 6.24 15.65
C GLU A 215 10.55 6.96 14.29
N LYS A 216 11.40 6.62 13.33
CA LYS A 216 11.49 7.22 12.00
C LYS A 216 11.69 6.13 10.93
N HIS A 217 11.82 6.55 9.68
CA HIS A 217 12.28 5.65 8.61
C HIS A 217 13.58 4.93 8.98
N VAL A 218 13.83 3.81 8.30
CA VAL A 218 15.16 3.17 8.34
C VAL A 218 16.16 4.20 7.81
N VAL A 219 17.19 4.48 8.60
CA VAL A 219 18.26 5.43 8.28
C VAL A 219 19.59 4.68 8.21
N ASP A 220 20.52 5.22 7.44
CA ASP A 220 21.88 4.71 7.37
C ASP A 220 22.67 5.06 8.65
#